data_e0ff4eac782ce860cb0bfae8dc4203e8
#
_entry.id   e0ff4eac782ce860cb0bfae8dc4203e8
#
_cell.length_a   1.000
_cell.length_b   1.000
_cell.length_c   1.000
_cell.angle_alpha   90.00
_cell.angle_beta   90.00
_cell.angle_gamma   90.00
#
_symmetry.space_group_name_H-M   'P 1'
#
loop_
_entity.id
_entity.type
_entity.pdbx_description
1 polymer ?
#
loop_
_entity_poly.entity_id
_entity_poly.type
_entity_poly.pdbx_seq_one_letter_code
_entity_poly.pdbx_strand_id
1 'polypeptide(L)'
;VRARPAGYGRIALPGGRSLLVHRRSLAVAVGLLGVAFLVAIATLTTGPYKISPGRIARILAGDRTGTEAYLLLEQRLPRVVAAAAVGACLAASGAIFQTTSRNPLGSPDLIGFTTGAATGGILIILLAGEGSQSALVAGTFFGGFAAATAVMLIGRAGAGTGQRLIVGGIAVAAMLSSTNDYLISRAEIEAAEKVKAWQHGSLNAVSWQAVVPLAVAAAVLVPAALACSRDLRFLELGEEAAAGVGVSIGRARTLAMCMGVFLAAVAVATAGSIGFVALVAPQLSRRLARSPGIAILPAMATGAVLLMCSDFLAQRLLSPFQIPVGLVTGVLGGVYLAWLLLGAERRGGWXXXXXXXRTAATVRRGHPLTRTLRSSRRPPRRP
;
A
#
# COMPACT_ATOMS: atom_id res chain seq x y z
N VAL A 1 -29.66 -26.38 2.72
CA VAL A 1 -29.70 -24.91 3.01
C VAL A 1 -28.50 -24.56 3.88
N ARG A 2 -27.41 -24.07 3.28
CA ARG A 2 -26.23 -23.65 4.06
C ARG A 2 -26.57 -22.34 4.79
N ALA A 3 -26.50 -22.34 6.09
CA ALA A 3 -26.72 -21.15 6.93
C ALA A 3 -25.79 -20.01 6.47
N ARG A 4 -26.33 -18.81 6.31
CA ARG A 4 -25.56 -17.63 5.94
C ARG A 4 -24.72 -17.17 7.14
N PRO A 5 -23.40 -17.01 6.98
CA PRO A 5 -22.62 -16.38 8.06
C PRO A 5 -23.17 -14.98 8.34
N ALA A 6 -23.27 -14.60 9.60
CA ALA A 6 -23.75 -13.27 10.00
C ALA A 6 -22.89 -12.17 9.33
N GLY A 7 -23.56 -11.15 8.79
CA GLY A 7 -22.88 -10.02 8.14
C GLY A 7 -22.55 -10.22 6.66
N TYR A 8 -22.84 -11.38 6.06
CA TYR A 8 -22.57 -11.62 4.63
C TYR A 8 -23.86 -11.56 3.79
N GLY A 9 -23.77 -10.88 2.66
CA GLY A 9 -24.75 -10.90 1.59
C GLY A 9 -24.32 -11.86 0.49
N ARG A 10 -25.27 -12.37 -0.26
CA ARG A 10 -25.02 -13.21 -1.44
C ARG A 10 -25.43 -12.45 -2.69
N ILE A 11 -24.48 -12.26 -3.59
CA ILE A 11 -24.72 -11.69 -4.92
C ILE A 11 -24.75 -12.88 -5.90
N ALA A 12 -25.88 -13.11 -6.53
CA ALA A 12 -26.02 -14.15 -7.55
C ALA A 12 -25.36 -13.67 -8.84
N LEU A 13 -24.59 -14.54 -9.46
CA LEU A 13 -23.94 -14.31 -10.74
C LEU A 13 -24.57 -15.23 -11.81
N PRO A 14 -24.51 -14.84 -13.07
CA PRO A 14 -24.92 -15.73 -14.17
C PRO A 14 -24.18 -17.07 -14.11
N GLY A 15 -24.84 -18.16 -14.48
CA GLY A 15 -24.26 -19.49 -14.44
C GLY A 15 -24.31 -20.17 -13.07
N GLY A 16 -25.24 -19.77 -12.18
CA GLY A 16 -25.46 -20.41 -10.88
C GLY A 16 -24.38 -20.15 -9.83
N ARG A 17 -23.40 -19.31 -10.16
CA ARG A 17 -22.34 -18.90 -9.24
C ARG A 17 -22.85 -17.83 -8.26
N SER A 18 -22.24 -17.73 -7.09
CA SER A 18 -22.60 -16.67 -6.13
C SER A 18 -21.35 -16.19 -5.37
N LEU A 19 -21.31 -14.88 -5.17
CA LEU A 19 -20.27 -14.24 -4.36
C LEU A 19 -20.83 -13.92 -2.98
N LEU A 20 -20.09 -14.33 -1.94
CA LEU A 20 -20.36 -13.91 -0.56
C LEU A 20 -19.61 -12.62 -0.32
N VAL A 21 -20.35 -11.55 -0.09
CA VAL A 21 -19.79 -10.21 0.13
C VAL A 21 -20.11 -9.77 1.55
N HIS A 22 -19.11 -9.34 2.29
CA HIS A 22 -19.29 -8.77 3.62
C HIS A 22 -19.99 -7.40 3.48
N ARG A 23 -21.23 -7.31 3.97
CA ARG A 23 -22.11 -6.13 3.79
C ARG A 23 -21.47 -4.84 4.27
N ARG A 24 -20.81 -4.88 5.44
CA ARG A 24 -20.14 -3.71 6.00
C ARG A 24 -18.96 -3.25 5.13
N SER A 25 -18.16 -4.19 4.59
CA SER A 25 -17.06 -3.86 3.67
C SER A 25 -17.58 -3.17 2.41
N LEU A 26 -18.69 -3.66 1.88
CA LEU A 26 -19.34 -3.03 0.71
C LEU A 26 -19.87 -1.63 1.05
N ALA A 27 -20.56 -1.48 2.18
CA ALA A 27 -21.09 -0.19 2.63
C ALA A 27 -19.97 0.83 2.83
N VAL A 28 -18.86 0.41 3.45
CA VAL A 28 -17.66 1.26 3.64
C VAL A 28 -17.07 1.66 2.28
N ALA A 29 -16.92 0.70 1.35
CA ALA A 29 -16.39 1.00 0.02
C ALA A 29 -17.28 2.01 -0.72
N VAL A 30 -18.60 1.81 -0.70
CA VAL A 30 -19.56 2.73 -1.35
C VAL A 30 -19.53 4.12 -0.69
N GLY A 31 -19.50 4.16 0.65
CA GLY A 31 -19.38 5.43 1.40
C GLY A 31 -18.10 6.19 1.04
N LEU A 32 -16.98 5.47 0.95
CA LEU A 32 -15.69 6.06 0.57
C LEU A 32 -15.70 6.55 -0.89
N LEU A 33 -16.35 5.83 -1.81
CA LEU A 33 -16.52 6.29 -3.18
C LEU A 33 -17.38 7.57 -3.23
N GLY A 34 -18.37 7.68 -2.36
CA GLY A 34 -19.15 8.92 -2.18
C GLY A 34 -18.26 10.07 -1.72
N VAL A 35 -17.39 9.83 -0.73
CA VAL A 35 -16.42 10.83 -0.26
C VAL A 35 -15.43 11.20 -1.40
N ALA A 36 -14.92 10.22 -2.14
CA ALA A 36 -14.03 10.45 -3.28
C ALA A 36 -14.71 11.36 -4.32
N PHE A 37 -15.99 11.11 -4.60
CA PHE A 37 -16.79 11.91 -5.52
C PHE A 37 -16.94 13.35 -5.04
N LEU A 38 -17.21 13.55 -3.74
CA LEU A 38 -17.31 14.90 -3.16
C LEU A 38 -15.96 15.65 -3.22
N VAL A 39 -14.86 14.96 -2.93
CA VAL A 39 -13.49 15.54 -3.04
C VAL A 39 -13.19 15.87 -4.51
N ALA A 40 -13.59 15.01 -5.44
CA ALA A 40 -13.44 15.28 -6.88
C ALA A 40 -14.17 16.57 -7.27
N ILE A 41 -15.44 16.71 -6.89
CA ILE A 41 -16.22 17.94 -7.16
C ILE A 41 -15.50 19.16 -6.54
N ALA A 42 -15.09 19.05 -5.28
CA ALA A 42 -14.38 20.14 -4.60
C ALA A 42 -13.09 20.53 -5.35
N THR A 43 -12.32 19.55 -5.83
CA THR A 43 -11.09 19.80 -6.59
C THR A 43 -11.37 20.43 -7.95
N LEU A 44 -12.42 19.97 -8.64
CA LEU A 44 -12.77 20.48 -9.98
C LEU A 44 -13.34 21.91 -9.92
N THR A 45 -14.11 22.24 -8.88
CA THR A 45 -14.76 23.56 -8.74
C THR A 45 -13.84 24.62 -8.15
N THR A 46 -12.92 24.23 -7.25
CA THR A 46 -12.07 25.18 -6.51
C THR A 46 -10.63 25.19 -7.05
N GLY A 47 -9.95 26.30 -6.83
CA GLY A 47 -8.57 26.51 -7.28
C GLY A 47 -8.34 27.98 -7.55
N PRO A 48 -7.17 28.37 -8.09
CA PRO A 48 -6.89 29.76 -8.44
C PRO A 48 -7.94 30.34 -9.39
N TYR A 49 -8.44 29.52 -10.30
CA TYR A 49 -9.56 29.87 -11.20
C TYR A 49 -10.77 29.02 -10.81
N LYS A 50 -11.83 29.67 -10.31
CA LYS A 50 -13.06 28.99 -9.88
C LYS A 50 -13.94 28.66 -11.08
N ILE A 51 -14.39 27.41 -11.20
CA ILE A 51 -15.32 26.98 -12.25
C ILE A 51 -16.63 26.56 -11.56
N SER A 52 -17.73 27.17 -11.97
CA SER A 52 -19.04 26.88 -11.37
C SER A 52 -19.50 25.44 -11.70
N PRO A 53 -20.24 24.76 -10.82
CA PRO A 53 -20.76 23.42 -11.11
C PRO A 53 -21.60 23.35 -12.39
N GLY A 54 -22.39 24.40 -12.66
CA GLY A 54 -23.17 24.48 -13.90
C GLY A 54 -22.30 24.57 -15.15
N ARG A 55 -21.15 25.26 -15.08
CA ARG A 55 -20.20 25.32 -16.19
C ARG A 55 -19.49 23.97 -16.38
N ILE A 56 -19.12 23.30 -15.29
CA ILE A 56 -18.55 21.94 -15.34
C ILE A 56 -19.53 20.99 -16.06
N ALA A 57 -20.81 21.02 -15.68
CA ALA A 57 -21.81 20.15 -16.29
C ALA A 57 -21.93 20.42 -17.81
N ARG A 58 -21.93 21.69 -18.24
CA ARG A 58 -21.98 22.08 -19.67
C ARG A 58 -20.73 21.60 -20.43
N ILE A 59 -19.51 21.74 -19.82
CA ILE A 59 -18.28 21.30 -20.44
C ILE A 59 -18.31 19.77 -20.63
N LEU A 60 -18.75 19.03 -19.63
CA LEU A 60 -18.88 17.57 -19.70
C LEU A 60 -19.97 17.13 -20.69
N ALA A 61 -21.00 17.96 -20.88
CA ALA A 61 -22.08 17.73 -21.86
C ALA A 61 -21.67 18.07 -23.31
N GLY A 62 -20.43 18.62 -23.51
CA GLY A 62 -19.89 18.87 -24.85
C GLY A 62 -19.54 20.31 -25.20
N ASP A 63 -19.82 21.30 -24.33
CA ASP A 63 -19.40 22.70 -24.54
C ASP A 63 -17.91 22.88 -24.17
N ARG A 64 -17.06 22.48 -25.09
CA ARG A 64 -15.58 22.45 -24.88
C ARG A 64 -14.89 23.78 -25.25
N THR A 65 -15.63 24.88 -25.17
CA THR A 65 -15.11 26.20 -25.56
C THR A 65 -14.50 26.96 -24.37
N GLY A 66 -13.42 27.68 -24.64
CA GLY A 66 -12.79 28.60 -23.70
C GLY A 66 -11.78 27.97 -22.75
N THR A 67 -11.08 28.82 -22.02
CA THR A 67 -10.01 28.48 -21.08
C THR A 67 -10.50 27.53 -19.96
N GLU A 68 -11.76 27.69 -19.53
CA GLU A 68 -12.33 26.84 -18.48
C GLU A 68 -12.42 25.38 -18.90
N ALA A 69 -12.78 25.12 -20.16
CA ALA A 69 -12.83 23.75 -20.70
C ALA A 69 -11.45 23.13 -20.74
N TYR A 70 -10.43 23.88 -21.19
CA TYR A 70 -9.03 23.42 -21.21
C TYR A 70 -8.56 23.10 -19.77
N LEU A 71 -8.76 24.02 -18.82
CA LEU A 71 -8.34 23.83 -17.42
C LEU A 71 -9.03 22.61 -16.81
N LEU A 72 -10.31 22.44 -17.08
CA LEU A 72 -11.08 21.30 -16.54
C LEU A 72 -10.63 19.97 -17.16
N LEU A 73 -10.62 19.90 -18.49
CA LEU A 73 -10.43 18.63 -19.22
C LEU A 73 -8.95 18.19 -19.30
N GLU A 74 -8.03 19.14 -19.43
CA GLU A 74 -6.61 18.82 -19.68
C GLU A 74 -5.74 18.94 -18.43
N GLN A 75 -6.17 19.63 -17.38
CA GLN A 75 -5.37 19.78 -16.16
C GLN A 75 -6.04 19.15 -14.93
N ARG A 76 -7.29 19.57 -14.60
CA ARG A 76 -7.93 19.13 -13.34
C ARG A 76 -8.42 17.68 -13.40
N LEU A 77 -9.09 17.32 -14.50
CA LEU A 77 -9.70 15.99 -14.62
C LEU A 77 -8.66 14.87 -14.65
N PRO A 78 -7.57 14.95 -15.45
CA PRO A 78 -6.51 13.94 -15.38
C PRO A 78 -5.88 13.84 -13.99
N ARG A 79 -5.66 14.96 -13.31
CA ARG A 79 -5.11 14.99 -11.94
C ARG A 79 -6.00 14.27 -10.94
N VAL A 80 -7.31 14.53 -10.97
CA VAL A 80 -8.30 13.89 -10.08
C VAL A 80 -8.36 12.37 -10.35
N VAL A 81 -8.39 11.98 -11.63
CA VAL A 81 -8.42 10.56 -12.02
C VAL A 81 -7.13 9.87 -11.61
N ALA A 82 -5.98 10.53 -11.83
CA ALA A 82 -4.67 10.00 -11.39
C ALA A 82 -4.63 9.81 -9.87
N ALA A 83 -5.07 10.82 -9.10
CA ALA A 83 -5.09 10.73 -7.63
C ALA A 83 -5.90 9.51 -7.17
N ALA A 84 -7.10 9.32 -7.75
CA ALA A 84 -7.97 8.20 -7.40
C ALA A 84 -7.33 6.86 -7.78
N ALA A 85 -6.82 6.73 -9.02
CA ALA A 85 -6.27 5.48 -9.54
C ALA A 85 -4.93 5.10 -8.86
N VAL A 86 -4.02 6.07 -8.71
CA VAL A 86 -2.73 5.87 -8.02
C VAL A 86 -2.98 5.44 -6.57
N GLY A 87 -3.86 6.17 -5.86
CA GLY A 87 -4.22 5.84 -4.48
C GLY A 87 -4.81 4.44 -4.34
N ALA A 88 -5.70 4.06 -5.27
CA ALA A 88 -6.31 2.73 -5.31
C ALA A 88 -5.27 1.64 -5.57
N CYS A 89 -4.38 1.83 -6.55
CA CYS A 89 -3.33 0.86 -6.90
C CYS A 89 -2.34 0.68 -5.74
N LEU A 90 -1.87 1.77 -5.12
CA LEU A 90 -0.97 1.70 -3.96
C LEU A 90 -1.61 0.97 -2.79
N ALA A 91 -2.89 1.27 -2.50
CA ALA A 91 -3.61 0.61 -1.41
C ALA A 91 -3.86 -0.88 -1.67
N ALA A 92 -4.16 -1.25 -2.92
CA ALA A 92 -4.28 -2.66 -3.31
C ALA A 92 -2.95 -3.39 -3.15
N SER A 93 -1.86 -2.79 -3.64
CA SER A 93 -0.50 -3.29 -3.45
C SER A 93 -0.19 -3.50 -1.97
N GLY A 94 -0.41 -2.46 -1.15
CA GLY A 94 -0.22 -2.52 0.30
C GLY A 94 -1.01 -3.64 0.97
N ALA A 95 -2.29 -3.80 0.61
CA ALA A 95 -3.14 -4.87 1.14
C ALA A 95 -2.56 -6.25 0.84
N ILE A 96 -2.07 -6.45 -0.39
CA ILE A 96 -1.41 -7.70 -0.83
C ILE A 96 -0.14 -7.94 0.00
N PHE A 97 0.74 -6.93 0.11
CA PHE A 97 2.00 -7.06 0.86
C PHE A 97 1.78 -7.33 2.34
N GLN A 98 0.83 -6.62 2.99
CA GLN A 98 0.48 -6.85 4.40
C GLN A 98 -0.02 -8.29 4.64
N THR A 99 -0.84 -8.81 3.72
CA THR A 99 -1.36 -10.17 3.81
C THR A 99 -0.25 -11.19 3.58
N THR A 100 0.55 -11.03 2.52
CA THR A 100 1.60 -11.99 2.14
C THR A 100 2.71 -12.07 3.18
N SER A 101 3.10 -10.93 3.78
CA SER A 101 4.11 -10.86 4.85
C SER A 101 3.53 -11.15 6.23
N ARG A 102 2.21 -11.21 6.37
CA ARG A 102 1.48 -11.32 7.64
C ARG A 102 1.95 -10.25 8.64
N ASN A 103 2.24 -9.07 8.09
CA ASN A 103 2.76 -7.94 8.86
C ASN A 103 1.98 -6.68 8.46
N PRO A 104 1.30 -6.01 9.41
CA PRO A 104 0.57 -4.78 9.09
C PRO A 104 1.45 -3.65 8.56
N LEU A 105 2.76 -3.73 8.77
CA LEU A 105 3.72 -2.75 8.24
C LEU A 105 4.23 -3.13 6.84
N GLY A 106 3.80 -4.28 6.28
CA GLY A 106 4.20 -4.71 4.94
C GLY A 106 3.75 -3.72 3.87
N SER A 107 4.67 -3.25 3.04
CA SER A 107 4.39 -2.36 1.92
C SER A 107 5.42 -2.58 0.81
N PRO A 108 5.12 -2.20 -0.44
CA PRO A 108 6.11 -2.28 -1.51
C PRO A 108 7.34 -1.43 -1.21
N ASP A 109 7.18 -0.35 -0.46
CA ASP A 109 8.27 0.55 -0.05
C ASP A 109 9.31 -0.20 0.80
N LEU A 110 8.84 -1.05 1.74
CA LEU A 110 9.71 -1.82 2.64
C LEU A 110 10.51 -2.90 1.91
N ILE A 111 10.06 -3.33 0.73
CA ILE A 111 10.77 -4.32 -0.08
C ILE A 111 11.75 -3.62 -1.04
N GLY A 112 11.98 -2.32 -0.85
CA GLY A 112 12.91 -1.55 -1.69
C GLY A 112 12.40 -1.30 -3.11
N PHE A 113 11.15 -1.69 -3.42
CA PHE A 113 10.57 -1.49 -4.75
C PHE A 113 10.57 -0.02 -5.14
N THR A 114 10.08 0.84 -4.24
CA THR A 114 9.94 2.29 -4.49
C THR A 114 11.31 2.94 -4.69
N THR A 115 12.32 2.53 -3.89
CA THR A 115 13.71 3.02 -4.03
C THR A 115 14.32 2.54 -5.35
N GLY A 116 14.09 1.28 -5.73
CA GLY A 116 14.55 0.75 -7.01
C GLY A 116 13.88 1.45 -8.20
N ALA A 117 12.58 1.70 -8.09
CA ALA A 117 11.83 2.47 -9.09
C ALA A 117 12.42 3.88 -9.22
N ALA A 118 12.75 4.52 -8.09
CA ALA A 118 13.42 5.82 -8.08
C ALA A 118 14.78 5.74 -8.77
N THR A 119 15.59 4.71 -8.46
CA THR A 119 16.91 4.51 -9.12
C THR A 119 16.75 4.42 -10.64
N GLY A 120 15.81 3.61 -11.11
CA GLY A 120 15.54 3.47 -12.55
C GLY A 120 15.11 4.78 -13.20
N GLY A 121 14.22 5.53 -12.54
CA GLY A 121 13.78 6.86 -13.00
C GLY A 121 14.92 7.88 -13.04
N ILE A 122 15.75 7.92 -12.00
CA ILE A 122 16.94 8.80 -11.89
C ILE A 122 17.90 8.51 -13.05
N LEU A 123 18.20 7.23 -13.30
CA LEU A 123 19.10 6.84 -14.38
C LEU A 123 18.58 7.34 -15.74
N ILE A 124 17.27 7.24 -15.99
CA ILE A 124 16.69 7.73 -17.25
C ILE A 124 16.78 9.26 -17.33
N ILE A 125 16.44 9.98 -16.26
CA ILE A 125 16.51 11.45 -16.23
C ILE A 125 17.96 11.92 -16.51
N LEU A 126 18.95 11.27 -15.91
CA LEU A 126 20.36 11.64 -16.04
C LEU A 126 20.98 11.22 -17.37
N LEU A 127 20.57 10.07 -17.94
CA LEU A 127 21.20 9.53 -19.16
C LEU A 127 20.48 9.96 -20.46
N ALA A 128 19.16 10.03 -20.42
CA ALA A 128 18.34 10.31 -21.62
C ALA A 128 17.86 11.77 -21.68
N GLY A 129 18.07 12.55 -20.64
CA GLY A 129 17.62 13.94 -20.59
C GLY A 129 16.09 14.06 -20.63
N GLU A 130 15.58 15.15 -21.20
CA GLU A 130 14.15 15.50 -21.21
C GLU A 130 13.34 14.78 -22.31
N GLY A 131 13.81 13.65 -22.83
CA GLY A 131 13.29 13.17 -24.09
C GLY A 131 12.04 12.31 -24.05
N SER A 132 11.82 11.50 -23.01
CA SER A 132 10.83 10.45 -23.19
C SER A 132 10.12 10.04 -21.89
N GLN A 133 8.87 10.46 -21.76
CA GLN A 133 7.99 9.99 -20.70
C GLN A 133 7.91 8.44 -20.69
N SER A 134 7.91 7.81 -21.87
CA SER A 134 7.90 6.34 -21.96
C SER A 134 9.20 5.72 -21.44
N ALA A 135 10.35 6.33 -21.68
CA ALA A 135 11.63 5.87 -21.12
C ALA A 135 11.63 5.99 -19.60
N LEU A 136 11.12 7.11 -19.05
CA LEU A 136 11.00 7.29 -17.60
C LEU A 136 10.11 6.22 -16.97
N VAL A 137 8.96 5.94 -17.57
CA VAL A 137 8.04 4.87 -17.12
C VAL A 137 8.75 3.51 -17.17
N ALA A 138 9.45 3.21 -18.27
CA ALA A 138 10.20 1.95 -18.44
C ALA A 138 11.32 1.84 -17.38
N GLY A 139 12.12 2.88 -17.22
CA GLY A 139 13.21 2.91 -16.23
C GLY A 139 12.70 2.68 -14.82
N THR A 140 11.65 3.40 -14.44
CA THR A 140 10.98 3.25 -13.14
C THR A 140 10.48 1.81 -12.92
N PHE A 141 9.83 1.25 -13.95
CA PHE A 141 9.29 -0.12 -13.92
C PHE A 141 10.42 -1.14 -13.73
N PHE A 142 11.45 -1.09 -14.59
CA PHE A 142 12.56 -2.06 -14.55
C PHE A 142 13.40 -1.91 -13.29
N GLY A 143 13.65 -0.69 -12.83
CA GLY A 143 14.38 -0.43 -11.57
C GLY A 143 13.65 -1.01 -10.36
N GLY A 144 12.35 -0.75 -10.27
CA GLY A 144 11.51 -1.28 -9.19
C GLY A 144 11.42 -2.81 -9.23
N PHE A 145 11.26 -3.35 -10.44
CA PHE A 145 11.16 -4.81 -10.64
C PHE A 145 12.47 -5.52 -10.30
N ALA A 146 13.61 -4.93 -10.69
CA ALA A 146 14.94 -5.47 -10.37
C ALA A 146 15.16 -5.51 -8.85
N ALA A 147 14.83 -4.40 -8.16
CA ALA A 147 14.94 -4.32 -6.70
C ALA A 147 14.03 -5.36 -6.01
N ALA A 148 12.77 -5.46 -6.44
CA ALA A 148 11.82 -6.44 -5.89
C ALA A 148 12.33 -7.87 -6.11
N THR A 149 12.87 -8.15 -7.30
CA THR A 149 13.44 -9.48 -7.64
C THR A 149 14.62 -9.81 -6.74
N ALA A 150 15.55 -8.85 -6.54
CA ALA A 150 16.71 -9.02 -5.67
C ALA A 150 16.26 -9.38 -4.24
N VAL A 151 15.28 -8.65 -3.70
CA VAL A 151 14.76 -8.92 -2.35
C VAL A 151 14.04 -10.27 -2.29
N MET A 152 13.28 -10.64 -3.33
CA MET A 152 12.61 -11.95 -3.40
C MET A 152 13.63 -13.10 -3.42
N LEU A 153 14.74 -12.94 -4.14
CA LEU A 153 15.83 -13.94 -4.18
C LEU A 153 16.49 -14.09 -2.80
N ILE A 154 16.75 -12.98 -2.12
CA ILE A 154 17.28 -12.97 -0.74
C ILE A 154 16.30 -13.69 0.20
N GLY A 155 15.01 -13.43 0.06
CA GLY A 155 13.96 -14.03 0.88
C GLY A 155 13.74 -15.52 0.69
N ARG A 156 14.12 -16.07 -0.49
CA ARG A 156 14.00 -17.50 -0.80
C ARG A 156 15.06 -18.36 -0.11
N ALA A 157 16.16 -17.78 0.35
CA ALA A 157 17.33 -18.52 0.85
C ALA A 157 17.15 -19.00 2.30
N GLY A 158 16.14 -19.85 2.60
CA GLY A 158 16.00 -20.55 3.88
C GLY A 158 14.70 -20.33 4.65
N ALA A 159 14.59 -20.94 5.82
CA ALA A 159 13.44 -20.82 6.73
C ALA A 159 13.32 -19.40 7.31
N GLY A 160 12.10 -18.90 7.54
CA GLY A 160 11.86 -17.56 8.09
C GLY A 160 11.67 -16.48 7.03
N THR A 161 11.00 -16.82 5.94
CA THR A 161 10.79 -15.99 4.75
C THR A 161 10.29 -14.56 5.02
N GLY A 162 9.38 -14.37 5.97
CA GLY A 162 8.79 -13.04 6.24
C GLY A 162 9.79 -12.03 6.78
N GLN A 163 10.58 -12.42 7.78
CA GLN A 163 11.58 -11.53 8.41
C GLN A 163 12.72 -11.21 7.45
N ARG A 164 13.20 -12.21 6.70
CA ARG A 164 14.29 -12.03 5.71
C ARG A 164 13.88 -11.09 4.57
N LEU A 165 12.62 -11.16 4.12
CA LEU A 165 12.11 -10.23 3.12
C LEU A 165 12.18 -8.78 3.62
N ILE A 166 11.81 -8.55 4.88
CA ILE A 166 11.83 -7.19 5.48
C ILE A 166 13.28 -6.70 5.61
N VAL A 167 14.17 -7.51 6.22
CA VAL A 167 15.58 -7.13 6.44
C VAL A 167 16.30 -6.96 5.08
N GLY A 168 16.09 -7.90 4.16
CA GLY A 168 16.63 -7.83 2.79
C GLY A 168 16.14 -6.59 2.05
N GLY A 169 14.85 -6.28 2.21
CA GLY A 169 14.25 -5.07 1.63
C GLY A 169 14.89 -3.79 2.15
N ILE A 170 15.07 -3.70 3.47
CA ILE A 170 15.73 -2.55 4.12
C ILE A 170 17.18 -2.42 3.60
N ALA A 171 17.93 -3.53 3.51
CA ALA A 171 19.31 -3.52 3.04
C ALA A 171 19.39 -3.05 1.58
N VAL A 172 18.57 -3.62 0.68
CA VAL A 172 18.54 -3.25 -0.74
C VAL A 172 18.12 -1.79 -0.88
N ALA A 173 17.08 -1.35 -0.15
CA ALA A 173 16.61 0.03 -0.18
C ALA A 173 17.71 1.00 0.28
N ALA A 174 18.46 0.67 1.34
CA ALA A 174 19.57 1.51 1.82
C ALA A 174 20.70 1.62 0.79
N MET A 175 21.07 0.50 0.14
CA MET A 175 22.08 0.50 -0.93
C MET A 175 21.65 1.38 -2.11
N LEU A 176 20.39 1.19 -2.56
CA LEU A 176 19.85 1.96 -3.69
C LEU A 176 19.69 3.43 -3.33
N SER A 177 19.29 3.75 -2.09
CA SER A 177 19.20 5.15 -1.62
C SER A 177 20.57 5.83 -1.67
N SER A 178 21.62 5.16 -1.17
CA SER A 178 23.00 5.69 -1.23
C SER A 178 23.46 5.89 -2.69
N THR A 179 23.09 4.95 -3.57
CA THR A 179 23.37 5.06 -5.02
C THR A 179 22.63 6.27 -5.61
N ASN A 180 21.37 6.47 -5.26
CA ASN A 180 20.57 7.61 -5.72
C ASN A 180 21.18 8.94 -5.27
N ASP A 181 21.57 9.02 -4.00
CA ASP A 181 22.21 10.24 -3.46
C ASP A 181 23.53 10.54 -4.17
N TYR A 182 24.33 9.50 -4.47
CA TYR A 182 25.57 9.64 -5.25
C TYR A 182 25.28 10.15 -6.67
N LEU A 183 24.32 9.53 -7.37
CA LEU A 183 23.94 9.93 -8.73
C LEU A 183 23.48 11.39 -8.77
N ILE A 184 22.65 11.79 -7.79
CA ILE A 184 22.14 13.16 -7.69
C ILE A 184 23.28 14.15 -7.40
N SER A 185 24.26 13.77 -6.56
CA SER A 185 25.40 14.63 -6.22
C SER A 185 26.32 14.89 -7.42
N ARG A 186 26.28 14.03 -8.44
CA ARG A 186 27.06 14.17 -9.68
C ARG A 186 26.27 14.82 -10.82
N ALA A 187 24.99 15.02 -10.64
CA ALA A 187 24.09 15.55 -11.66
C ALA A 187 24.23 17.09 -11.77
N GLU A 188 23.91 17.63 -12.92
CA GLU A 188 23.71 19.06 -13.09
C GLU A 188 22.57 19.55 -12.20
N ILE A 189 22.62 20.77 -11.73
CA ILE A 189 21.68 21.35 -10.76
C ILE A 189 20.24 21.17 -11.23
N GLU A 190 19.96 21.49 -12.50
CA GLU A 190 18.60 21.37 -13.06
C GLU A 190 18.09 19.93 -13.05
N ALA A 191 18.95 18.97 -13.41
CA ALA A 191 18.60 17.55 -13.39
C ALA A 191 18.39 17.05 -11.95
N ALA A 192 19.23 17.48 -11.02
CA ALA A 192 19.12 17.14 -9.60
C ALA A 192 17.79 17.65 -9.00
N GLU A 193 17.39 18.90 -9.33
CA GLU A 193 16.12 19.49 -8.88
C GLU A 193 14.91 18.70 -9.42
N LYS A 194 14.94 18.31 -10.69
CA LYS A 194 13.88 17.51 -11.32
C LYS A 194 13.74 16.13 -10.66
N VAL A 195 14.89 15.49 -10.42
CA VAL A 195 14.94 14.20 -9.74
C VAL A 195 14.34 14.32 -8.33
N LYS A 196 14.75 15.34 -7.57
CA LYS A 196 14.24 15.56 -6.21
C LYS A 196 12.72 15.83 -6.22
N ALA A 197 12.24 16.66 -7.13
CA ALA A 197 10.82 16.95 -7.29
C ALA A 197 10.03 15.67 -7.60
N TRP A 198 10.56 14.83 -8.51
CA TRP A 198 9.93 13.55 -8.90
C TRP A 198 9.98 12.53 -7.75
N GLN A 199 11.09 12.45 -6.99
CA GLN A 199 11.25 11.55 -5.85
C GLN A 199 10.18 11.78 -4.76
N HIS A 200 9.73 13.02 -4.58
CA HIS A 200 8.70 13.34 -3.57
C HIS A 200 7.29 13.01 -4.02
N GLY A 201 7.12 12.52 -5.25
CA GLY A 201 5.80 12.14 -5.78
C GLY A 201 4.87 13.34 -5.95
N SER A 202 4.48 13.62 -7.18
CA SER A 202 3.66 14.77 -7.48
C SER A 202 2.63 14.45 -8.57
N LEU A 203 1.47 15.09 -8.44
CA LEU A 203 0.41 15.02 -9.44
C LEU A 203 0.29 16.34 -10.23
N ASN A 204 1.25 17.27 -10.02
CA ASN A 204 1.13 18.64 -10.58
C ASN A 204 1.18 18.68 -12.11
N ALA A 205 1.94 17.78 -12.73
CA ALA A 205 2.12 17.77 -14.20
C ALA A 205 1.51 16.53 -14.87
N VAL A 206 0.60 15.85 -14.19
CA VAL A 206 -0.02 14.63 -14.73
C VAL A 206 -1.02 14.99 -15.81
N SER A 207 -0.84 14.39 -16.99
CA SER A 207 -1.67 14.56 -18.18
C SER A 207 -2.37 13.24 -18.55
N TRP A 208 -3.28 13.28 -19.53
CA TRP A 208 -3.93 12.09 -20.06
C TRP A 208 -2.94 11.05 -20.61
N GLN A 209 -1.78 11.49 -21.11
CA GLN A 209 -0.73 10.60 -21.59
C GLN A 209 -0.20 9.66 -20.50
N ALA A 210 -0.22 10.11 -19.23
CA ALA A 210 0.15 9.28 -18.07
C ALA A 210 -1.06 8.52 -17.49
N VAL A 211 -2.24 9.15 -17.49
CA VAL A 211 -3.46 8.59 -16.88
C VAL A 211 -4.01 7.39 -17.69
N VAL A 212 -3.99 7.46 -19.03
CA VAL A 212 -4.56 6.40 -19.85
C VAL A 212 -3.81 5.08 -19.65
N PRO A 213 -2.46 5.01 -19.75
CA PRO A 213 -1.74 3.78 -19.41
C PRO A 213 -2.00 3.27 -17.99
N LEU A 214 -2.07 4.16 -17.01
CA LEU A 214 -2.41 3.81 -15.62
C LEU A 214 -3.80 3.14 -15.55
N ALA A 215 -4.81 3.76 -16.19
CA ALA A 215 -6.19 3.26 -16.18
C ALA A 215 -6.28 1.88 -16.88
N VAL A 216 -5.61 1.72 -18.01
CA VAL A 216 -5.56 0.45 -18.75
C VAL A 216 -4.91 -0.64 -17.89
N ALA A 217 -3.75 -0.33 -17.31
CA ALA A 217 -3.03 -1.28 -16.44
C ALA A 217 -3.89 -1.63 -15.20
N ALA A 218 -4.51 -0.64 -14.57
CA ALA A 218 -5.39 -0.87 -13.42
C ALA A 218 -6.60 -1.73 -13.79
N ALA A 219 -7.17 -1.52 -14.99
CA ALA A 219 -8.32 -2.31 -15.49
C ALA A 219 -7.97 -3.80 -15.66
N VAL A 220 -6.71 -4.13 -15.88
CA VAL A 220 -6.21 -5.52 -15.98
C VAL A 220 -5.76 -6.04 -14.59
N LEU A 221 -4.93 -5.25 -13.90
CA LEU A 221 -4.27 -5.69 -12.65
C LEU A 221 -5.25 -5.81 -11.48
N VAL A 222 -6.26 -4.93 -11.41
CA VAL A 222 -7.23 -4.95 -10.29
C VAL A 222 -8.10 -6.23 -10.33
N PRO A 223 -8.72 -6.61 -11.45
CA PRO A 223 -9.42 -7.90 -11.52
C PRO A 223 -8.50 -9.09 -11.23
N ALA A 224 -7.26 -9.07 -11.74
CA ALA A 224 -6.27 -10.12 -11.47
C ALA A 224 -5.97 -10.22 -9.95
N ALA A 225 -5.75 -9.09 -9.29
CA ALA A 225 -5.52 -9.03 -7.82
C ALA A 225 -6.74 -9.52 -7.04
N LEU A 226 -7.96 -9.17 -7.50
CA LEU A 226 -9.20 -9.65 -6.90
C LEU A 226 -9.37 -11.16 -7.08
N ALA A 227 -8.97 -11.73 -8.22
CA ALA A 227 -8.98 -13.16 -8.46
C ALA A 227 -8.05 -13.90 -7.47
N CYS A 228 -6.87 -13.32 -7.17
CA CYS A 228 -5.93 -13.87 -6.19
C CYS A 228 -6.41 -13.73 -4.73
N SER A 229 -7.43 -12.91 -4.46
CA SER A 229 -7.88 -12.59 -3.09
C SER A 229 -8.36 -13.83 -2.31
N ARG A 230 -8.85 -14.87 -3.01
CA ARG A 230 -9.27 -16.13 -2.38
C ARG A 230 -8.07 -16.85 -1.74
N ASP A 231 -7.01 -17.03 -2.50
CA ASP A 231 -5.80 -17.71 -2.02
C ASP A 231 -5.11 -16.90 -0.92
N LEU A 232 -5.12 -15.56 -1.06
CA LEU A 232 -4.60 -14.64 -0.04
C LEU A 232 -5.34 -14.79 1.29
N ARG A 233 -6.66 -14.97 1.29
CA ARG A 233 -7.44 -15.20 2.51
C ARG A 233 -7.03 -16.49 3.22
N PHE A 234 -6.75 -17.56 2.46
CA PHE A 234 -6.26 -18.80 3.05
C PHE A 234 -4.85 -18.61 3.64
N LEU A 235 -3.98 -17.84 2.96
CA LEU A 235 -2.64 -17.52 3.48
C LEU A 235 -2.68 -16.72 4.80
N GLU A 236 -3.72 -15.90 5.00
CA GLU A 236 -3.94 -15.18 6.29
C GLU A 236 -4.19 -16.13 7.45
N LEU A 237 -4.83 -17.30 7.20
CA LEU A 237 -5.12 -18.30 8.23
C LEU A 237 -3.89 -19.13 8.62
N GLY A 238 -2.81 -19.02 7.84
CA GLY A 238 -1.58 -19.77 8.06
C GLY A 238 -1.25 -20.72 6.92
N GLU A 239 0.01 -21.03 6.76
CA GLU A 239 0.49 -21.86 5.65
C GLU A 239 -0.03 -23.31 5.73
N GLU A 240 -0.07 -23.88 6.94
CA GLU A 240 -0.59 -25.24 7.16
C GLU A 240 -2.08 -25.34 6.79
N ALA A 241 -2.88 -24.34 7.22
CA ALA A 241 -4.31 -24.27 6.90
C ALA A 241 -4.53 -24.11 5.39
N ALA A 242 -3.73 -23.24 4.74
CA ALA A 242 -3.81 -23.02 3.29
C ALA A 242 -3.44 -24.29 2.51
N ALA A 243 -2.38 -25.01 2.93
CA ALA A 243 -1.96 -26.26 2.31
C ALA A 243 -3.04 -27.35 2.47
N GLY A 244 -3.67 -27.40 3.64
CA GLY A 244 -4.75 -28.38 3.95
C GLY A 244 -5.98 -28.24 3.04
N VAL A 245 -6.23 -27.04 2.50
CA VAL A 245 -7.32 -26.80 1.53
C VAL A 245 -6.84 -26.79 0.07
N GLY A 246 -5.61 -27.24 -0.18
CA GLY A 246 -5.05 -27.41 -1.53
C GLY A 246 -4.47 -26.16 -2.17
N VAL A 247 -4.21 -25.09 -1.40
CA VAL A 247 -3.59 -23.88 -1.94
C VAL A 247 -2.07 -24.12 -2.06
N SER A 248 -1.51 -23.95 -3.25
CA SER A 248 -0.07 -24.03 -3.48
C SER A 248 0.58 -22.72 -2.97
N ILE A 249 1.11 -22.76 -1.75
CA ILE A 249 1.63 -21.60 -1.00
C ILE A 249 2.64 -20.78 -1.84
N GLY A 250 3.62 -21.47 -2.43
CA GLY A 250 4.67 -20.82 -3.23
C GLY A 250 4.10 -20.02 -4.41
N ARG A 251 3.21 -20.66 -5.19
CA ARG A 251 2.57 -20.02 -6.36
C ARG A 251 1.69 -18.85 -5.92
N ALA A 252 0.83 -19.07 -4.92
CA ALA A 252 -0.09 -18.04 -4.42
C ALA A 252 0.67 -16.81 -3.92
N ARG A 253 1.76 -17.03 -3.15
CA ARG A 253 2.62 -15.95 -2.64
C ARG A 253 3.31 -15.21 -3.78
N THR A 254 3.94 -15.92 -4.72
CA THR A 254 4.66 -15.32 -5.84
C THR A 254 3.71 -14.50 -6.72
N LEU A 255 2.57 -15.06 -7.11
CA LEU A 255 1.58 -14.36 -7.92
C LEU A 255 1.07 -13.10 -7.22
N ALA A 256 0.75 -13.21 -5.93
CA ALA A 256 0.29 -12.08 -5.14
C ALA A 256 1.36 -10.97 -5.07
N MET A 257 2.60 -11.33 -4.78
CA MET A 257 3.71 -10.37 -4.72
C MET A 257 3.95 -9.71 -6.08
N CYS A 258 3.93 -10.47 -7.18
CA CYS A 258 4.02 -9.91 -8.53
C CYS A 258 2.89 -8.90 -8.79
N MET A 259 1.64 -9.26 -8.45
CA MET A 259 0.50 -8.34 -8.61
C MET A 259 0.69 -7.07 -7.78
N GLY A 260 1.16 -7.22 -6.54
CA GLY A 260 1.46 -6.07 -5.67
C GLY A 260 2.54 -5.16 -6.26
N VAL A 261 3.62 -5.75 -6.78
CA VAL A 261 4.71 -5.02 -7.46
C VAL A 261 4.19 -4.29 -8.69
N PHE A 262 3.42 -4.97 -9.56
CA PHE A 262 2.87 -4.35 -10.77
C PHE A 262 1.96 -3.17 -10.45
N LEU A 263 1.08 -3.31 -9.44
CA LEU A 263 0.17 -2.23 -9.00
C LEU A 263 0.98 -1.02 -8.49
N ALA A 264 2.03 -1.26 -7.70
CA ALA A 264 2.92 -0.20 -7.21
C ALA A 264 3.69 0.44 -8.37
N ALA A 265 4.20 -0.38 -9.32
CA ALA A 265 4.98 0.09 -10.47
C ALA A 265 4.21 1.08 -11.32
N VAL A 266 2.96 0.76 -11.66
CA VAL A 266 2.10 1.62 -12.48
C VAL A 266 1.80 2.93 -11.75
N ALA A 267 1.56 2.86 -10.44
CA ALA A 267 1.30 4.04 -9.60
C ALA A 267 2.53 4.97 -9.53
N VAL A 268 3.73 4.39 -9.25
CA VAL A 268 4.99 5.16 -9.14
C VAL A 268 5.40 5.75 -10.49
N ALA A 269 5.23 4.98 -11.57
CA ALA A 269 5.54 5.45 -12.93
C ALA A 269 4.69 6.67 -13.33
N THR A 270 3.45 6.76 -12.80
CA THR A 270 2.53 7.87 -13.11
C THR A 270 2.78 9.11 -12.25
N ALA A 271 3.02 8.93 -10.95
CA ALA A 271 2.99 10.02 -9.97
C ALA A 271 4.29 10.20 -9.18
N GLY A 272 5.32 9.42 -9.51
CA GLY A 272 6.53 9.36 -8.70
C GLY A 272 6.31 8.59 -7.39
N SER A 273 7.28 8.66 -6.49
CA SER A 273 7.28 7.92 -5.23
C SER A 273 6.34 8.57 -4.20
N ILE A 274 5.18 7.96 -3.97
CA ILE A 274 4.21 8.42 -2.96
C ILE A 274 4.21 7.40 -1.81
N GLY A 275 4.82 7.77 -0.71
CA GLY A 275 4.92 6.93 0.47
C GLY A 275 3.66 6.91 1.32
N PHE A 276 3.60 5.93 2.20
CA PHE A 276 2.59 5.76 3.27
C PHE A 276 1.19 5.36 2.81
N VAL A 277 0.73 5.71 1.61
CA VAL A 277 -0.63 5.34 1.14
C VAL A 277 -0.80 3.82 1.15
N ALA A 278 0.19 3.09 0.62
CA ALA A 278 0.19 1.62 0.58
C ALA A 278 0.17 1.00 1.99
N LEU A 279 0.72 1.70 2.97
CA LEU A 279 0.79 1.23 4.36
C LEU A 279 -0.49 1.56 5.14
N VAL A 280 -0.96 2.80 5.06
CA VAL A 280 -2.05 3.33 5.89
C VAL A 280 -3.43 2.89 5.38
N ALA A 281 -3.66 2.95 4.06
CA ALA A 281 -5.00 2.74 3.49
C ALA A 281 -5.57 1.35 3.80
N PRO A 282 -4.83 0.22 3.67
CA PRO A 282 -5.38 -1.09 4.01
C PRO A 282 -5.72 -1.23 5.49
N GLN A 283 -4.89 -0.67 6.38
CA GLN A 283 -5.12 -0.72 7.83
C GLN A 283 -6.36 0.07 8.22
N LEU A 284 -6.49 1.29 7.69
CA LEU A 284 -7.65 2.15 7.93
C LEU A 284 -8.92 1.49 7.40
N SER A 285 -8.85 0.92 6.20
CA SER A 285 -9.92 0.16 5.57
C SER A 285 -10.40 -1.01 6.44
N ARG A 286 -9.47 -1.81 7.00
CA ARG A 286 -9.79 -2.94 7.89
C ARG A 286 -10.53 -2.47 9.14
N ARG A 287 -10.09 -1.36 9.74
CA ARG A 287 -10.72 -0.77 10.94
C ARG A 287 -12.14 -0.28 10.63
N LEU A 288 -12.33 0.45 9.53
CA LEU A 288 -13.63 0.97 9.10
C LEU A 288 -14.62 -0.16 8.78
N ALA A 289 -14.15 -1.13 8.00
CA ALA A 289 -14.96 -2.26 7.56
C ALA A 289 -15.16 -3.32 8.66
N ARG A 290 -14.34 -3.31 9.72
CA ARG A 290 -14.26 -4.37 10.74
C ARG A 290 -14.18 -5.75 10.06
N SER A 291 -13.39 -5.80 8.97
CA SER A 291 -13.25 -7.02 8.17
C SER A 291 -12.28 -7.99 8.87
N PRO A 292 -12.62 -9.27 8.96
CA PRO A 292 -11.71 -10.25 9.56
C PRO A 292 -10.49 -10.59 8.69
N GLY A 293 -10.49 -10.20 7.41
CA GLY A 293 -9.40 -10.51 6.48
C GLY A 293 -9.18 -9.43 5.44
N ILE A 294 -8.34 -9.75 4.47
CA ILE A 294 -8.02 -8.86 3.35
C ILE A 294 -9.31 -8.40 2.64
N ALA A 295 -9.41 -7.11 2.45
CA ALA A 295 -10.54 -6.46 1.77
C ALA A 295 -9.96 -5.46 0.76
N ILE A 296 -9.55 -5.97 -0.40
CA ILE A 296 -8.86 -5.19 -1.44
C ILE A 296 -9.72 -3.99 -1.89
N LEU A 297 -11.01 -4.21 -2.16
CA LEU A 297 -11.91 -3.14 -2.64
C LEU A 297 -12.06 -1.99 -1.64
N PRO A 298 -12.38 -2.24 -0.35
CA PRO A 298 -12.38 -1.14 0.63
C PRO A 298 -11.00 -0.49 0.80
N ALA A 299 -9.90 -1.25 0.68
CA ALA A 299 -8.55 -0.69 0.74
C ALA A 299 -8.32 0.28 -0.42
N MET A 300 -8.69 -0.12 -1.65
CA MET A 300 -8.60 0.73 -2.85
C MET A 300 -9.41 2.03 -2.68
N ALA A 301 -10.65 1.92 -2.21
CA ALA A 301 -11.51 3.10 -1.98
C ALA A 301 -10.89 4.03 -0.92
N THR A 302 -10.31 3.45 0.15
CA THR A 302 -9.61 4.22 1.20
C THR A 302 -8.38 4.92 0.62
N GLY A 303 -7.58 4.21 -0.20
CA GLY A 303 -6.39 4.77 -0.84
C GLY A 303 -6.72 5.89 -1.80
N ALA A 304 -7.77 5.71 -2.60
CA ALA A 304 -8.27 6.77 -3.50
C ALA A 304 -8.65 8.03 -2.73
N VAL A 305 -9.48 7.89 -1.68
CA VAL A 305 -9.89 9.03 -0.82
C VAL A 305 -8.68 9.67 -0.17
N LEU A 306 -7.79 8.86 0.41
CA LEU A 306 -6.60 9.36 1.14
C LEU A 306 -5.71 10.20 0.20
N LEU A 307 -5.43 9.68 -1.00
CA LEU A 307 -4.57 10.39 -1.95
C LEU A 307 -5.27 11.62 -2.54
N MET A 308 -6.56 11.54 -2.86
CA MET A 308 -7.35 12.68 -3.35
C MET A 308 -7.42 13.80 -2.31
N CYS A 309 -7.65 13.46 -1.04
CA CYS A 309 -7.64 14.44 0.06
C CYS A 309 -6.26 15.05 0.24
N SER A 310 -5.20 14.23 0.18
CA SER A 310 -3.82 14.72 0.29
C SER A 310 -3.47 15.65 -0.86
N ASP A 311 -3.89 15.33 -2.07
CA ASP A 311 -3.67 16.19 -3.25
C ASP A 311 -4.46 17.50 -3.15
N PHE A 312 -5.71 17.42 -2.68
CA PHE A 312 -6.54 18.60 -2.42
C PHE A 312 -5.85 19.54 -1.42
N LEU A 313 -5.30 18.98 -0.34
CA LEU A 313 -4.55 19.76 0.66
C LEU A 313 -3.24 20.31 0.07
N ALA A 314 -2.50 19.49 -0.68
CA ALA A 314 -1.23 19.88 -1.31
C ALA A 314 -1.36 21.11 -2.22
N GLN A 315 -2.51 21.23 -2.90
CA GLN A 315 -2.82 22.35 -3.77
C GLN A 315 -3.14 23.65 -3.01
N ARG A 316 -3.52 23.56 -1.73
CA ARG A 316 -4.12 24.70 -0.99
C ARG A 316 -3.32 25.16 0.23
N LEU A 317 -2.56 24.27 0.86
CA LEU A 317 -1.85 24.57 2.12
C LEU A 317 -0.89 25.76 2.00
N LEU A 318 -0.17 25.87 0.88
CA LEU A 318 0.83 26.91 0.66
C LEU A 318 0.54 27.72 -0.62
N SER A 319 -0.76 27.87 -0.97
CA SER A 319 -1.15 28.67 -2.15
C SER A 319 -0.47 30.03 -2.14
N PRO A 320 0.12 30.50 -3.27
CA PRO A 320 0.00 29.97 -4.64
C PRO A 320 0.97 28.82 -4.99
N PHE A 321 1.86 28.44 -4.08
CA PHE A 321 2.82 27.36 -4.33
C PHE A 321 2.12 25.99 -4.18
N GLN A 322 2.42 25.07 -5.08
CA GLN A 322 1.90 23.69 -5.02
C GLN A 322 3.02 22.76 -4.52
N ILE A 323 2.75 22.10 -3.40
CA ILE A 323 3.69 21.14 -2.84
C ILE A 323 3.45 19.73 -3.43
N PRO A 324 4.49 18.90 -3.57
CA PRO A 324 4.30 17.50 -3.96
C PRO A 324 3.37 16.76 -2.99
N VAL A 325 2.45 16.00 -3.53
CA VAL A 325 1.44 15.26 -2.71
C VAL A 325 2.10 14.24 -1.77
N GLY A 326 3.25 13.70 -2.17
CA GLY A 326 4.00 12.74 -1.35
C GLY A 326 4.47 13.32 -0.02
N LEU A 327 4.74 14.64 0.03
CA LEU A 327 5.09 15.30 1.31
C LEU A 327 3.87 15.30 2.25
N VAL A 328 2.68 15.59 1.73
CA VAL A 328 1.44 15.59 2.52
C VAL A 328 1.12 14.17 3.02
N THR A 329 1.22 13.17 2.13
CA THR A 329 0.97 11.77 2.54
C THR A 329 2.02 11.31 3.55
N GLY A 330 3.27 11.78 3.43
CA GLY A 330 4.35 11.49 4.38
C GLY A 330 4.03 11.99 5.79
N VAL A 331 3.60 13.25 5.91
CA VAL A 331 3.20 13.85 7.19
C VAL A 331 1.99 13.10 7.78
N LEU A 332 0.94 12.90 6.98
CA LEU A 332 -0.28 12.19 7.43
C LEU A 332 0.04 10.75 7.86
N GLY A 333 0.89 10.07 7.09
CA GLY A 333 1.32 8.71 7.37
C GLY A 333 2.16 8.62 8.64
N GLY A 334 3.09 9.56 8.82
CA GLY A 334 3.92 9.66 10.03
C GLY A 334 3.07 9.87 11.29
N VAL A 335 2.13 10.81 11.23
CA VAL A 335 1.18 11.07 12.33
C VAL A 335 0.34 9.81 12.63
N TYR A 336 -0.15 9.13 11.58
CA TYR A 336 -0.93 7.89 11.73
C TYR A 336 -0.10 6.80 12.41
N LEU A 337 1.17 6.60 12.00
CA LEU A 337 2.05 5.60 12.61
C LEU A 337 2.35 5.92 14.08
N ALA A 338 2.65 7.18 14.38
CA ALA A 338 2.87 7.64 15.76
C ALA A 338 1.65 7.34 16.63
N TRP A 339 0.46 7.69 16.15
CA TRP A 339 -0.81 7.42 16.84
C TRP A 339 -1.03 5.91 17.05
N LEU A 340 -0.69 5.10 16.05
CA LEU A 340 -0.84 3.64 16.11
C LEU A 340 0.09 3.03 17.16
N LEU A 341 1.35 3.49 17.22
CA LEU A 341 2.35 3.01 18.18
C LEU A 341 1.95 3.40 19.62
N LEU A 342 1.56 4.65 19.85
CA LEU A 342 1.10 5.12 21.15
C LEU A 342 -0.16 4.37 21.62
N GLY A 343 -1.06 4.05 20.69
CA GLY A 343 -2.26 3.26 20.97
C GLY A 343 -1.96 1.80 21.31
N ALA A 344 -0.91 1.24 20.71
CA ALA A 344 -0.46 -0.13 20.97
C ALA A 344 0.18 -0.23 22.37
N GLU A 345 0.97 0.75 22.77
CA GLU A 345 1.58 0.82 24.10
C GLU A 345 0.51 0.88 25.21
N ARG A 346 -0.53 1.67 25.01
CA ARG A 346 -1.66 1.77 25.95
C ARG A 346 -2.43 0.45 26.11
N ARG A 347 -2.46 -0.39 25.08
CA ARG A 347 -3.15 -1.69 25.12
C ARG A 347 -2.23 -2.85 25.54
N GLY A 348 -0.92 -2.77 25.28
CA GLY A 348 0.08 -3.82 25.52
C GLY A 348 0.91 -3.63 26.80
N GLY A 349 1.08 -2.42 27.27
CA GLY A 349 1.85 -2.07 28.47
C GLY A 349 1.37 -2.83 29.72
N TRP A 350 0.11 -3.02 29.87
CA TRP A 350 -0.49 -3.79 30.98
C TRP A 350 -0.34 -5.31 30.82
N UNK A 351 -0.32 -5.72 29.78
CA UNK A 351 -0.18 -7.13 29.56
C UNK A 351 1.23 -7.63 29.65
N UNK A 352 1.99 -6.93 29.42
CA UNK A 352 3.33 -7.26 29.54
C UNK A 352 3.82 -7.12 30.96
N UNK A 353 3.32 -6.28 31.53
CA UNK A 353 3.55 -6.11 32.88
C UNK A 353 2.92 -7.16 33.74
N UNK A 354 2.00 -7.44 33.29
CA UNK A 354 1.31 -8.48 33.99
C UNK A 354 1.90 -9.85 33.74
N UNK A 355 2.41 -9.96 32.80
CA UNK A 355 3.10 -11.13 32.49
C UNK A 355 4.42 -11.14 33.20
N UNK A 356 4.83 -10.21 33.29
CA UNK A 356 6.01 -10.08 34.00
C UNK A 356 5.84 -10.16 35.51
N UNK A 357 4.93 -9.73 35.80
CA UNK A 357 4.58 -9.84 37.14
C UNK A 357 4.12 -11.21 37.55
N ARG A 358 3.52 -11.87 36.66
CA ARG A 358 3.12 -13.25 37.01
C ARG A 358 4.31 -14.20 37.04
N THR A 359 5.24 -14.06 36.16
CA THR A 359 6.45 -14.90 36.14
C THR A 359 7.36 -14.64 37.38
N ALA A 360 7.46 -13.40 37.79
CA ALA A 360 8.23 -13.06 39.01
C ALA A 360 7.58 -13.60 40.30
N ALA A 361 6.25 -13.61 40.33
CA ALA A 361 5.48 -14.17 41.47
C ALA A 361 5.57 -15.71 41.51
N THR A 362 5.64 -16.38 40.36
CA THR A 362 5.84 -17.85 40.30
C THR A 362 7.27 -18.26 40.65
N VAL A 363 8.26 -17.44 40.30
CA VAL A 363 9.68 -17.67 40.68
C VAL A 363 9.91 -17.44 42.19
N ARG A 364 9.20 -16.47 42.81
CA ARG A 364 9.26 -16.21 44.26
C ARG A 364 8.52 -17.25 45.10
N ARG A 365 7.49 -17.90 44.57
CA ARG A 365 6.82 -19.04 45.22
C ARG A 365 7.54 -20.32 44.79
N GLY A 366 8.74 -20.58 45.32
CA GLY A 366 9.59 -21.73 44.99
C GLY A 366 8.78 -23.00 44.74
N HIS A 367 8.95 -23.54 43.58
CA HIS A 367 8.23 -24.76 43.13
C HIS A 367 8.58 -25.90 44.08
N PRO A 368 7.60 -26.57 44.71
CA PRO A 368 7.89 -27.64 45.69
C PRO A 368 8.37 -28.95 45.08
N LEU A 369 8.76 -28.96 43.78
CA LEU A 369 9.16 -30.19 43.09
C LEU A 369 10.62 -30.63 43.33
N THR A 370 11.41 -29.88 44.09
CA THR A 370 12.79 -30.28 44.41
C THR A 370 12.92 -31.09 45.71
N ARG A 371 11.81 -31.34 46.44
CA ARG A 371 11.89 -32.08 47.73
C ARG A 371 11.62 -33.58 47.61
N THR A 372 11.19 -34.11 46.46
CA THR A 372 10.82 -35.53 46.31
C THR A 372 11.92 -36.43 45.77
N LEU A 373 13.09 -35.87 45.39
CA LEU A 373 14.19 -36.69 44.86
C LEU A 373 15.29 -37.03 45.85
N ARG A 374 15.16 -36.65 47.17
CA ARG A 374 16.19 -36.92 48.17
C ARG A 374 15.88 -38.07 49.15
N SER A 375 14.76 -38.79 48.99
CA SER A 375 14.36 -39.85 49.97
C SER A 375 14.48 -41.29 49.46
N SER A 376 15.12 -41.57 48.31
CA SER A 376 15.18 -42.93 47.76
C SER A 376 16.58 -43.53 47.63
N ARG A 377 17.61 -43.01 48.38
CA ARG A 377 18.91 -43.68 48.44
C ARG A 377 19.13 -44.30 49.85
N ARG A 378 18.58 -45.50 50.12
CA ARG A 378 19.06 -46.39 51.15
C ARG A 378 20.13 -47.31 50.52
N PRO A 379 21.30 -47.45 51.16
CA PRO A 379 22.32 -48.39 50.67
C PRO A 379 21.90 -49.85 50.98
N PRO A 380 22.27 -50.83 50.17
CA PRO A 380 21.95 -52.24 50.41
C PRO A 380 22.77 -52.79 51.59
N ARG A 381 22.09 -53.53 52.51
CA ARG A 381 22.79 -54.29 53.56
C ARG A 381 23.50 -55.51 52.91
N ARG A 382 24.76 -55.68 53.19
CA ARG A 382 25.48 -56.95 52.90
C ARG A 382 25.17 -58.00 53.95
N PRO A 383 25.20 -59.32 53.57
CA PRO A 383 24.99 -60.43 54.49
C PRO A 383 26.11 -60.63 55.48
#